data_e09ef24836459b7c389131d366438486
#
_entry.id   e09ef24836459b7c389131d366438486
#
_cell.length_a   1.000
_cell.length_b   1.000
_cell.length_c   1.000
_cell.angle_alpha   90.00
_cell.angle_beta   90.00
_cell.angle_gamma   90.00
#
_symmetry.space_group_name_H-M   'P 1'
#
loop_
_entity.id
_entity.type
_entity.pdbx_description
1 polymer ?
#
loop_
_entity_poly.entity_id
_entity_poly.type
_entity_poly.pdbx_seq_one_letter_code
_entity_poly.pdbx_strand_id
1 'polypeptide(L)'
;GSRPGPRRVSVWFADFLGPLYLVYGLTFFMLGGVALLLPRRDPTLPFTAELWLLAAFGLSHGVLEFVEWQRLGLASPRLDGLASVLAALSYLPLLEFGRRVLMRAPAPVHIPPLPLYGTVAVSTFLFTLLADTPFAGLALGARLFIGTPGALLTGFALFVLPRVTVYTQEDTHTLRHGLALLAGAFLGYGLLTPFATLPVQDLPHWLPSVADFAAATGLLVQLLRACCAFLAMLALIILVREA
;
A
#
# COMPACT_ATOMS: atom_id res chain seq x y z
N GLY A 1 15.07 -31.71 22.37
CA GLY A 1 14.06 -30.72 22.07
C GLY A 1 13.51 -30.95 20.67
N SER A 2 12.29 -31.51 20.57
CA SER A 2 11.58 -31.73 19.30
C SER A 2 11.21 -30.37 18.70
N ARG A 3 11.70 -30.08 17.50
CA ARG A 3 11.26 -28.92 16.70
C ARG A 3 9.73 -29.04 16.53
N PRO A 4 8.93 -27.99 16.79
CA PRO A 4 7.50 -28.04 16.53
C PRO A 4 7.30 -28.31 15.03
N GLY A 5 6.56 -29.37 14.73
CA GLY A 5 6.31 -29.76 13.34
C GLY A 5 5.50 -28.69 12.58
N PRO A 6 5.57 -28.65 11.25
CA PRO A 6 5.00 -27.61 10.38
C PRO A 6 3.50 -27.35 10.58
N ARG A 7 2.74 -28.31 11.13
CA ARG A 7 1.30 -28.19 11.38
C ARG A 7 0.91 -27.22 12.50
N ARG A 8 1.76 -27.00 13.52
CA ARG A 8 1.42 -26.08 14.62
C ARG A 8 1.55 -24.61 14.21
N VAL A 9 2.50 -24.28 13.35
CA VAL A 9 2.71 -22.94 12.84
C VAL A 9 1.51 -22.49 11.99
N SER A 10 0.93 -23.38 11.16
CA SER A 10 -0.20 -23.05 10.28
C SER A 10 -1.50 -22.73 11.04
N VAL A 11 -1.78 -23.41 12.15
CA VAL A 11 -3.00 -23.17 12.95
C VAL A 11 -2.92 -21.80 13.64
N TRP A 12 -1.78 -21.47 14.26
CA TRP A 12 -1.58 -20.16 14.90
C TRP A 12 -1.76 -19.00 13.93
N PHE A 13 -1.26 -19.12 12.70
CA PHE A 13 -1.41 -18.06 11.69
C PHE A 13 -2.88 -17.89 11.25
N ALA A 14 -3.65 -18.97 11.14
CA ALA A 14 -5.05 -18.89 10.74
C ALA A 14 -5.91 -18.14 11.75
N ASP A 15 -5.70 -18.36 13.06
CA ASP A 15 -6.46 -17.69 14.12
C ASP A 15 -6.15 -16.20 14.21
N PHE A 16 -4.93 -15.78 13.85
CA PHE A 16 -4.50 -14.37 13.87
C PHE A 16 -4.88 -13.58 12.63
N LEU A 17 -5.08 -14.23 11.48
CA LEU A 17 -5.34 -13.53 10.22
C LEU A 17 -6.64 -12.72 10.25
N GLY A 18 -7.71 -13.25 10.84
CA GLY A 18 -9.00 -12.54 10.91
C GLY A 18 -8.89 -11.20 11.64
N PRO A 19 -8.49 -11.16 12.94
CA PRO A 19 -8.26 -9.91 13.65
C PRO A 19 -7.26 -8.98 12.96
N LEU A 20 -6.22 -9.53 12.34
CA LEU A 20 -5.20 -8.76 11.65
C LEU A 20 -5.77 -7.99 10.45
N TYR A 21 -6.61 -8.61 9.61
CA TYR A 21 -7.25 -7.93 8.49
C TYR A 21 -8.20 -6.81 8.94
N LEU A 22 -8.92 -7.00 10.07
CA LEU A 22 -9.77 -5.95 10.65
C LEU A 22 -8.94 -4.75 11.10
N VAL A 23 -7.88 -4.98 11.87
CA VAL A 23 -6.98 -3.90 12.32
C VAL A 23 -6.34 -3.21 11.13
N TYR A 24 -5.91 -3.96 10.14
CA TYR A 24 -5.28 -3.47 8.94
C TYR A 24 -6.24 -2.58 8.13
N GLY A 25 -7.49 -3.04 7.89
CA GLY A 25 -8.52 -2.25 7.23
C GLY A 25 -8.87 -0.98 7.98
N LEU A 26 -9.03 -1.04 9.32
CA LEU A 26 -9.27 0.13 10.17
C LEU A 26 -8.11 1.14 10.07
N THR A 27 -6.87 0.67 10.04
CA THR A 27 -5.70 1.55 9.91
C THR A 27 -5.73 2.33 8.61
N PHE A 28 -6.13 1.71 7.50
CA PHE A 28 -6.31 2.42 6.23
C PHE A 28 -7.48 3.40 6.26
N PHE A 29 -8.59 3.06 6.88
CA PHE A 29 -9.68 4.03 7.07
C PHE A 29 -9.23 5.25 7.87
N MET A 30 -8.47 5.03 8.94
CA MET A 30 -7.90 6.13 9.72
C MET A 30 -6.91 6.96 8.90
N LEU A 31 -6.03 6.32 8.12
CA LEU A 31 -5.12 7.00 7.20
C LEU A 31 -5.90 7.90 6.23
N GLY A 32 -6.93 7.34 5.59
CA GLY A 32 -7.80 8.08 4.67
C GLY A 32 -8.54 9.23 5.35
N GLY A 33 -9.08 8.99 6.55
CA GLY A 33 -9.76 9.99 7.36
C GLY A 33 -8.85 11.15 7.76
N VAL A 34 -7.65 10.86 8.25
CA VAL A 34 -6.65 11.88 8.60
C VAL A 34 -6.23 12.67 7.36
N ALA A 35 -6.03 12.02 6.22
CA ALA A 35 -5.71 12.71 4.97
C ALA A 35 -6.82 13.67 4.50
N LEU A 36 -8.10 13.40 4.84
CA LEU A 36 -9.21 14.33 4.55
C LEU A 36 -9.25 15.53 5.49
N LEU A 37 -8.75 15.39 6.72
CA LEU A 37 -8.76 16.46 7.74
C LEU A 37 -7.64 17.49 7.53
N LEU A 38 -6.58 17.14 6.80
CA LEU A 38 -5.50 18.06 6.49
C LEU A 38 -5.98 19.21 5.59
N PRO A 39 -5.56 20.46 5.87
CA PRO A 39 -5.84 21.60 5.01
C PRO A 39 -5.33 21.37 3.59
N ARG A 40 -6.17 21.56 2.59
CA ARG A 40 -5.82 21.31 1.18
C ARG A 40 -4.88 22.36 0.58
N ARG A 41 -4.59 23.41 1.28
CA ARG A 41 -3.75 24.53 0.82
C ARG A 41 -2.85 25.03 1.95
N ASP A 42 -1.95 24.17 2.38
CA ASP A 42 -0.92 24.56 3.32
C ASP A 42 0.35 24.97 2.55
N PRO A 43 0.86 26.20 2.74
CA PRO A 43 2.07 26.65 2.07
C PRO A 43 3.31 25.87 2.54
N THR A 44 3.28 25.29 3.73
CA THR A 44 4.40 24.53 4.30
C THR A 44 4.48 23.10 3.73
N LEU A 45 3.34 22.57 3.26
CA LEU A 45 3.23 21.20 2.73
C LEU A 45 2.78 21.22 1.27
N PRO A 46 3.68 21.26 0.29
CA PRO A 46 3.35 21.48 -1.13
C PRO A 46 2.52 20.35 -1.75
N PHE A 47 2.34 19.22 -1.07
CA PHE A 47 1.53 18.07 -1.55
C PHE A 47 0.10 18.03 -0.98
N THR A 48 -0.29 18.99 -0.11
CA THR A 48 -1.61 18.98 0.54
C THR A 48 -2.78 19.02 -0.42
N ALA A 49 -2.61 19.66 -1.57
CA ALA A 49 -3.61 19.66 -2.62
C ALA A 49 -3.90 18.25 -3.19
N GLU A 50 -2.98 17.32 -3.04
CA GLU A 50 -3.08 15.93 -3.54
C GLU A 50 -3.55 14.93 -2.47
N LEU A 51 -3.73 15.35 -1.21
CA LEU A 51 -4.11 14.45 -0.11
C LEU A 51 -5.44 13.74 -0.32
N TRP A 52 -6.32 14.29 -1.16
CA TRP A 52 -7.55 13.60 -1.53
C TRP A 52 -7.30 12.25 -2.23
N LEU A 53 -6.19 12.13 -2.98
CA LEU A 53 -5.77 10.87 -3.60
C LEU A 53 -5.32 9.86 -2.54
N LEU A 54 -4.56 10.32 -1.55
CA LEU A 54 -4.15 9.48 -0.42
C LEU A 54 -5.36 9.07 0.43
N ALA A 55 -6.35 9.96 0.60
CA ALA A 55 -7.61 9.64 1.25
C ALA A 55 -8.41 8.61 0.45
N ALA A 56 -8.51 8.77 -0.87
CA ALA A 56 -9.17 7.81 -1.74
C ALA A 56 -8.50 6.44 -1.68
N PHE A 57 -7.16 6.38 -1.68
CA PHE A 57 -6.42 5.16 -1.46
C PHE A 57 -6.76 4.54 -0.10
N GLY A 58 -6.61 5.27 1.00
CA GLY A 58 -6.84 4.75 2.34
C GLY A 58 -8.27 4.19 2.52
N LEU A 59 -9.27 4.95 2.09
CA LEU A 59 -10.66 4.51 2.22
C LEU A 59 -10.98 3.29 1.35
N SER A 60 -10.61 3.31 0.07
CA SER A 60 -10.89 2.19 -0.83
C SER A 60 -10.08 0.93 -0.49
N HIS A 61 -8.83 1.11 -0.04
CA HIS A 61 -7.99 -0.01 0.40
C HIS A 61 -8.46 -0.60 1.73
N GLY A 62 -8.95 0.24 2.64
CA GLY A 62 -9.62 -0.24 3.85
C GLY A 62 -10.84 -1.13 3.55
N VAL A 63 -11.67 -0.74 2.56
CA VAL A 63 -12.77 -1.60 2.09
C VAL A 63 -12.24 -2.93 1.54
N LEU A 64 -11.16 -2.91 0.76
CA LEU A 64 -10.52 -4.13 0.26
C LEU A 64 -10.14 -5.08 1.41
N GLU A 65 -9.50 -4.58 2.46
CA GLU A 65 -9.06 -5.42 3.58
C GLU A 65 -10.25 -6.03 4.35
N PHE A 66 -11.39 -5.34 4.43
CA PHE A 66 -12.63 -5.93 4.97
C PHE A 66 -13.21 -7.00 4.07
N VAL A 67 -13.11 -6.86 2.76
CA VAL A 67 -13.51 -7.93 1.81
C VAL A 67 -12.57 -9.12 1.94
N GLU A 68 -11.27 -8.90 2.07
CA GLU A 68 -10.28 -9.97 2.31
C GLU A 68 -10.56 -10.70 3.64
N TRP A 69 -10.94 -9.97 4.68
CA TRP A 69 -11.37 -10.57 5.94
C TRP A 69 -12.59 -11.50 5.75
N GLN A 70 -13.62 -11.05 5.01
CA GLN A 70 -14.79 -11.89 4.74
C GLN A 70 -14.44 -13.14 3.94
N ARG A 71 -13.47 -13.07 3.03
CA ARG A 71 -12.98 -14.20 2.23
C ARG A 71 -12.35 -15.32 3.07
N LEU A 72 -11.84 -15.01 4.27
CA LEU A 72 -11.31 -16.04 5.18
C LEU A 72 -12.39 -17.02 5.65
N GLY A 73 -13.63 -16.56 5.77
CA GLY A 73 -14.77 -17.38 6.23
C GLY A 73 -15.72 -17.84 5.11
N LEU A 74 -15.70 -17.20 3.95
CA LEU A 74 -16.66 -17.41 2.87
C LEU A 74 -15.93 -17.60 1.53
N ALA A 75 -15.82 -18.86 1.09
CA ALA A 75 -15.36 -19.15 -0.27
C ALA A 75 -16.44 -18.75 -1.27
N SER A 76 -16.26 -17.62 -1.96
CA SER A 76 -17.21 -17.08 -2.93
C SER A 76 -16.51 -16.43 -4.12
N PRO A 77 -16.76 -16.91 -5.35
CA PRO A 77 -16.21 -16.29 -6.57
C PRO A 77 -16.58 -14.81 -6.72
N ARG A 78 -17.71 -14.38 -6.14
CA ARG A 78 -18.13 -12.98 -6.14
C ARG A 78 -17.21 -12.11 -5.26
N LEU A 79 -16.84 -12.64 -4.09
CA LEU A 79 -15.89 -11.95 -3.19
C LEU A 79 -14.49 -11.93 -3.82
N ASP A 80 -14.09 -12.98 -4.52
CA ASP A 80 -12.80 -13.02 -5.23
C ASP A 80 -12.74 -11.95 -6.33
N GLY A 81 -13.80 -11.85 -7.14
CA GLY A 81 -13.92 -10.81 -8.15
C GLY A 81 -13.94 -9.41 -7.55
N LEU A 82 -14.73 -9.20 -6.49
CA LEU A 82 -14.81 -7.90 -5.80
C LEU A 82 -13.45 -7.48 -5.21
N ALA A 83 -12.76 -8.38 -4.51
CA ALA A 83 -11.45 -8.12 -3.94
C ALA A 83 -10.42 -7.76 -5.03
N SER A 84 -10.43 -8.47 -6.15
CA SER A 84 -9.51 -8.24 -7.27
C SER A 84 -9.72 -6.87 -7.91
N VAL A 85 -10.98 -6.49 -8.14
CA VAL A 85 -11.33 -5.17 -8.69
C VAL A 85 -11.00 -4.06 -7.69
N LEU A 86 -11.34 -4.24 -6.41
CA LEU A 86 -10.99 -3.27 -5.37
C LEU A 86 -9.48 -3.11 -5.22
N ALA A 87 -8.70 -4.18 -5.33
CA ALA A 87 -7.25 -4.10 -5.32
C ALA A 87 -6.73 -3.21 -6.46
N ALA A 88 -7.20 -3.46 -7.69
CA ALA A 88 -6.79 -2.64 -8.84
C ALA A 88 -7.18 -1.18 -8.68
N LEU A 89 -8.43 -0.90 -8.28
CA LEU A 89 -8.95 0.46 -8.15
C LEU A 89 -8.33 1.22 -6.97
N SER A 90 -8.06 0.55 -5.85
CA SER A 90 -7.50 1.22 -4.66
C SER A 90 -6.06 1.69 -4.86
N TYR A 91 -5.26 0.97 -5.63
CA TYR A 91 -3.86 1.37 -5.87
C TYR A 91 -3.70 2.52 -6.87
N LEU A 92 -4.68 2.77 -7.75
CA LEU A 92 -4.59 3.86 -8.74
C LEU A 92 -4.44 5.25 -8.09
N PRO A 93 -5.23 5.63 -7.06
CA PRO A 93 -5.02 6.89 -6.36
C PRO A 93 -3.63 7.01 -5.71
N LEU A 94 -3.07 5.92 -5.19
CA LEU A 94 -1.73 5.93 -4.60
C LEU A 94 -0.65 6.19 -5.67
N LEU A 95 -0.76 5.53 -6.82
CA LEU A 95 0.14 5.75 -7.96
C LEU A 95 0.07 7.20 -8.46
N GLU A 96 -1.14 7.75 -8.59
CA GLU A 96 -1.36 9.13 -9.03
C GLU A 96 -0.86 10.14 -7.99
N PHE A 97 -1.05 9.85 -6.70
CA PHE A 97 -0.51 10.67 -5.62
C PHE A 97 1.02 10.77 -5.74
N GLY A 98 1.72 9.64 -5.80
CA GLY A 98 3.17 9.63 -5.96
C GLY A 98 3.65 10.38 -7.19
N ARG A 99 2.97 10.18 -8.34
CA ARG A 99 3.28 10.88 -9.59
C ARG A 99 3.14 12.39 -9.44
N ARG A 100 2.03 12.88 -8.87
CA ARG A 100 1.78 14.33 -8.71
C ARG A 100 2.72 14.97 -7.70
N VAL A 101 2.99 14.30 -6.59
CA VAL A 101 3.95 14.80 -5.59
C VAL A 101 5.35 14.91 -6.19
N LEU A 102 5.78 13.92 -6.97
CA LEU A 102 7.09 13.96 -7.64
C LEU A 102 7.21 15.10 -8.67
N MET A 103 6.12 15.42 -9.38
CA MET A 103 6.11 16.56 -10.31
C MET A 103 6.19 17.92 -9.61
N ARG A 104 5.94 17.99 -8.30
CA ARG A 104 6.10 19.20 -7.48
C ARG A 104 7.50 19.32 -6.88
N ALA A 105 8.35 18.30 -7.03
CA ALA A 105 9.74 18.38 -6.64
C ALA A 105 10.46 19.46 -7.47
N PRO A 106 11.50 20.13 -6.96
CA PRO A 106 12.19 21.24 -7.65
C PRO A 106 13.00 20.84 -8.88
N ALA A 107 13.40 19.56 -8.96
CA ALA A 107 13.81 18.97 -10.22
C ALA A 107 12.65 18.05 -10.67
N PRO A 108 11.61 18.61 -11.30
CA PRO A 108 10.38 17.85 -11.57
C PRO A 108 10.69 16.74 -12.58
N VAL A 109 10.54 15.52 -12.12
CA VAL A 109 10.53 14.37 -13.02
C VAL A 109 9.15 14.32 -13.66
N HIS A 110 9.09 14.75 -14.92
CA HIS A 110 7.84 14.73 -15.66
C HIS A 110 7.52 13.30 -16.10
N ILE A 111 6.56 12.68 -15.42
CA ILE A 111 6.02 11.38 -15.78
C ILE A 111 4.69 11.61 -16.52
N PRO A 112 4.65 11.47 -17.86
CA PRO A 112 3.43 11.68 -18.61
C PRO A 112 2.40 10.59 -18.26
N PRO A 113 1.12 10.96 -18.05
CA PRO A 113 0.11 10.03 -17.55
C PRO A 113 -0.20 8.91 -18.55
N LEU A 114 -0.29 9.23 -19.85
CA LEU A 114 -0.71 8.26 -20.86
C LEU A 114 0.23 7.04 -20.97
N PRO A 115 1.57 7.17 -21.11
CA PRO A 115 2.44 6.01 -21.13
C PRO A 115 2.48 5.28 -19.76
N LEU A 116 2.42 6.00 -18.62
CA LEU A 116 2.38 5.37 -17.33
C LEU A 116 1.16 4.45 -17.19
N TYR A 117 -0.04 5.01 -17.35
CA TYR A 117 -1.28 4.24 -17.20
C TYR A 117 -1.47 3.21 -18.31
N GLY A 118 -1.00 3.49 -19.53
CA GLY A 118 -0.99 2.53 -20.63
C GLY A 118 -0.14 1.31 -20.30
N THR A 119 1.09 1.51 -19.81
CA THR A 119 1.98 0.42 -19.40
C THR A 119 1.38 -0.37 -18.26
N VAL A 120 0.89 0.30 -17.22
CA VAL A 120 0.24 -0.33 -16.07
C VAL A 120 -0.97 -1.17 -16.48
N ALA A 121 -1.85 -0.62 -17.31
CA ALA A 121 -3.05 -1.32 -17.78
C ALA A 121 -2.69 -2.54 -18.63
N VAL A 122 -1.77 -2.40 -19.58
CA VAL A 122 -1.32 -3.49 -20.45
C VAL A 122 -0.65 -4.59 -19.63
N SER A 123 0.25 -4.24 -18.73
CA SER A 123 0.95 -5.24 -17.89
C SER A 123 -0.02 -5.99 -16.98
N THR A 124 -0.94 -5.29 -16.32
CA THR A 124 -1.96 -5.90 -15.46
C THR A 124 -2.89 -6.81 -16.28
N PHE A 125 -3.32 -6.37 -17.46
CA PHE A 125 -4.17 -7.14 -18.36
C PHE A 125 -3.47 -8.40 -18.88
N LEU A 126 -2.25 -8.28 -19.36
CA LEU A 126 -1.47 -9.44 -19.83
C LEU A 126 -1.26 -10.45 -18.69
N PHE A 127 -0.99 -9.97 -17.49
CA PHE A 127 -0.82 -10.84 -16.32
C PHE A 127 -2.14 -11.55 -15.96
N THR A 128 -3.28 -10.86 -16.11
CA THR A 128 -4.62 -11.45 -15.93
C THR A 128 -4.89 -12.56 -16.94
N LEU A 129 -4.46 -12.40 -18.20
CA LEU A 129 -4.64 -13.41 -19.24
C LEU A 129 -3.72 -14.64 -19.06
N LEU A 130 -2.55 -14.46 -18.44
CA LEU A 130 -1.57 -15.53 -18.25
C LEU A 130 -1.78 -16.34 -16.96
N ALA A 131 -2.66 -15.89 -16.07
CA ALA A 131 -2.97 -16.58 -14.82
C ALA A 131 -4.01 -17.65 -15.00
N ASP A 132 -3.96 -18.70 -14.15
CA ASP A 132 -4.91 -19.82 -14.19
C ASP A 132 -6.37 -19.37 -13.94
N THR A 133 -6.54 -18.32 -13.14
CA THR A 133 -7.86 -17.67 -12.96
C THR A 133 -7.75 -16.16 -13.19
N PRO A 134 -8.73 -15.55 -13.92
CA PRO A 134 -8.70 -14.12 -14.22
C PRO A 134 -8.67 -13.23 -12.96
N PHE A 135 -9.40 -13.62 -11.91
CA PHE A 135 -9.43 -12.86 -10.67
C PHE A 135 -8.11 -12.92 -9.90
N ALA A 136 -7.46 -14.09 -9.85
CA ALA A 136 -6.13 -14.20 -9.26
C ALA A 136 -5.10 -13.38 -10.05
N GLY A 137 -5.15 -13.47 -11.38
CA GLY A 137 -4.27 -12.69 -12.25
C GLY A 137 -4.46 -11.18 -12.09
N LEU A 138 -5.71 -10.70 -12.02
CA LEU A 138 -6.02 -9.29 -11.80
C LEU A 138 -5.51 -8.81 -10.44
N ALA A 139 -5.79 -9.56 -9.36
CA ALA A 139 -5.34 -9.19 -8.02
C ALA A 139 -3.81 -9.10 -7.92
N LEU A 140 -3.11 -10.08 -8.50
CA LEU A 140 -1.65 -10.14 -8.50
C LEU A 140 -1.05 -9.08 -9.42
N GLY A 141 -1.58 -8.92 -10.62
CA GLY A 141 -1.17 -7.88 -11.57
C GLY A 141 -1.35 -6.48 -10.99
N ALA A 142 -2.47 -6.21 -10.30
CA ALA A 142 -2.71 -4.96 -9.61
C ALA A 142 -1.66 -4.69 -8.51
N ARG A 143 -1.29 -5.69 -7.73
CA ARG A 143 -0.24 -5.56 -6.69
C ARG A 143 1.13 -5.28 -7.31
N LEU A 144 1.50 -6.02 -8.35
CA LEU A 144 2.82 -5.92 -8.98
C LEU A 144 2.99 -4.63 -9.80
N PHE A 145 2.00 -4.30 -10.62
CA PHE A 145 2.14 -3.24 -11.63
C PHE A 145 1.48 -1.91 -11.23
N ILE A 146 0.59 -1.90 -10.23
CA ILE A 146 -0.02 -0.66 -9.73
C ILE A 146 0.43 -0.38 -8.29
N GLY A 147 0.21 -1.33 -7.38
CA GLY A 147 0.43 -1.16 -5.94
C GLY A 147 1.90 -0.96 -5.58
N THR A 148 2.76 -1.85 -6.03
CA THR A 148 4.21 -1.78 -5.78
C THR A 148 4.81 -0.49 -6.34
N PRO A 149 4.68 -0.17 -7.65
CA PRO A 149 5.24 1.08 -8.17
C PRO A 149 4.56 2.31 -7.58
N GLY A 150 3.25 2.26 -7.29
CA GLY A 150 2.53 3.36 -6.66
C GLY A 150 3.07 3.70 -5.28
N ALA A 151 3.28 2.69 -4.43
CA ALA A 151 3.81 2.88 -3.08
C ALA A 151 5.28 3.32 -3.11
N LEU A 152 6.12 2.70 -3.94
CA LEU A 152 7.53 3.07 -4.08
C LEU A 152 7.68 4.49 -4.63
N LEU A 153 6.89 4.86 -5.65
CA LEU A 153 6.88 6.21 -6.22
C LEU A 153 6.43 7.25 -5.18
N THR A 154 5.38 6.93 -4.41
CA THR A 154 4.90 7.79 -3.31
C THR A 154 5.98 7.99 -2.25
N GLY A 155 6.59 6.90 -1.77
CA GLY A 155 7.66 6.98 -0.78
C GLY A 155 8.87 7.74 -1.29
N PHE A 156 9.29 7.51 -2.52
CA PHE A 156 10.39 8.24 -3.16
C PHE A 156 10.07 9.73 -3.33
N ALA A 157 8.87 10.07 -3.82
CA ALA A 157 8.45 11.45 -3.99
C ALA A 157 8.47 12.22 -2.67
N LEU A 158 7.93 11.63 -1.60
CA LEU A 158 7.93 12.19 -0.25
C LEU A 158 9.34 12.30 0.34
N PHE A 159 10.25 11.39 0.01
CA PHE A 159 11.63 11.42 0.45
C PHE A 159 12.44 12.55 -0.20
N VAL A 160 12.17 12.84 -1.46
CA VAL A 160 12.88 13.89 -2.22
C VAL A 160 12.35 15.26 -1.87
N LEU A 161 11.06 15.39 -1.57
CA LEU A 161 10.36 16.67 -1.34
C LEU A 161 11.01 17.56 -0.25
N PRO A 162 11.39 17.07 0.97
CA PRO A 162 11.96 17.89 2.03
C PRO A 162 13.33 18.50 1.72
N ARG A 163 14.05 17.95 0.76
CA ARG A 163 15.40 18.41 0.41
C ARG A 163 15.41 19.73 -0.33
N VAL A 164 14.24 20.23 -0.64
CA VAL A 164 14.06 21.28 -1.63
C VAL A 164 13.18 22.43 -1.16
N THR A 165 12.28 22.19 -0.21
CA THR A 165 11.50 23.26 0.40
C THR A 165 12.37 23.98 1.43
N VAL A 166 12.58 25.28 1.22
CA VAL A 166 13.27 26.16 2.19
C VAL A 166 12.28 26.43 3.32
N TYR A 167 12.34 25.60 4.36
CA TYR A 167 11.60 25.84 5.59
C TYR A 167 12.32 26.88 6.46
N THR A 168 11.59 27.75 7.12
CA THR A 168 12.12 28.63 8.15
C THR A 168 12.63 27.82 9.35
N GLN A 169 13.66 28.31 10.04
CA GLN A 169 14.58 27.49 10.85
C GLN A 169 13.99 26.80 12.11
N GLU A 170 12.83 27.21 12.63
CA GLU A 170 12.28 26.71 13.90
C GLU A 170 11.36 25.48 13.75
N ASP A 171 10.59 25.35 12.66
CA ASP A 171 9.58 24.28 12.50
C ASP A 171 10.07 23.08 11.69
N THR A 172 11.31 23.11 11.24
CA THR A 172 11.83 22.18 10.22
C THR A 172 12.06 20.75 10.70
N HIS A 173 12.30 20.56 12.00
CA HIS A 173 12.74 19.25 12.49
C HIS A 173 11.59 18.24 12.52
N THR A 174 10.47 18.60 13.13
CA THR A 174 9.27 17.75 13.26
C THR A 174 8.68 17.44 11.89
N LEU A 175 8.60 18.45 11.01
CA LEU A 175 8.10 18.32 9.65
C LEU A 175 8.95 17.35 8.81
N ARG A 176 10.28 17.49 8.87
CA ARG A 176 11.20 16.56 8.18
C ARG A 176 11.08 15.13 8.68
N HIS A 177 10.94 14.93 9.99
CA HIS A 177 10.75 13.60 10.57
C HIS A 177 9.41 13.00 10.18
N GLY A 178 8.32 13.78 10.21
CA GLY A 178 7.01 13.35 9.73
C GLY A 178 7.04 12.92 8.27
N LEU A 179 7.67 13.71 7.39
CA LEU A 179 7.83 13.37 5.98
C LEU A 179 8.73 12.15 5.76
N ALA A 180 9.84 12.05 6.50
CA ALA A 180 10.73 10.88 6.41
C ALA A 180 10.04 9.60 6.89
N LEU A 181 9.24 9.69 7.96
CA LEU A 181 8.46 8.57 8.47
C LEU A 181 7.39 8.14 7.44
N LEU A 182 6.68 9.11 6.86
CA LEU A 182 5.67 8.85 5.82
C LEU A 182 6.30 8.21 4.58
N ALA A 183 7.44 8.74 4.13
CA ALA A 183 8.21 8.20 3.03
C ALA A 183 8.67 6.77 3.29
N GLY A 184 9.27 6.53 4.46
CA GLY A 184 9.74 5.20 4.88
C GLY A 184 8.61 4.18 4.99
N ALA A 185 7.46 4.60 5.52
CA ALA A 185 6.27 3.76 5.60
C ALA A 185 5.78 3.31 4.22
N PHE A 186 5.69 4.21 3.23
CA PHE A 186 5.29 3.84 1.86
C PHE A 186 6.37 3.04 1.12
N LEU A 187 7.65 3.31 1.32
CA LEU A 187 8.72 2.47 0.76
C LEU A 187 8.65 1.05 1.32
N GLY A 188 8.52 0.90 2.63
CA GLY A 188 8.34 -0.42 3.28
C GLY A 188 7.09 -1.14 2.78
N TYR A 189 5.97 -0.44 2.69
CA TYR A 189 4.72 -0.98 2.15
C TYR A 189 4.90 -1.45 0.71
N GLY A 190 5.56 -0.66 -0.14
CA GLY A 190 5.83 -0.99 -1.54
C GLY A 190 6.69 -2.25 -1.70
N LEU A 191 7.71 -2.42 -0.85
CA LEU A 191 8.55 -3.62 -0.84
C LEU A 191 7.78 -4.88 -0.40
N LEU A 192 6.78 -4.72 0.46
CA LEU A 192 5.96 -5.83 0.96
C LEU A 192 4.77 -6.16 0.04
N THR A 193 4.36 -5.24 -0.83
CA THR A 193 3.18 -5.40 -1.70
C THR A 193 3.28 -6.57 -2.69
N PRO A 194 4.45 -6.94 -3.27
CA PRO A 194 4.56 -8.07 -4.19
C PRO A 194 4.23 -9.43 -3.58
N PHE A 195 4.37 -9.60 -2.26
CA PHE A 195 4.07 -10.89 -1.63
C PHE A 195 2.59 -11.21 -1.74
N ALA A 196 2.27 -12.24 -2.50
CA ALA A 196 0.89 -12.60 -2.82
C ALA A 196 0.24 -13.42 -1.71
N THR A 197 -1.04 -13.18 -1.49
CA THR A 197 -1.89 -13.92 -0.53
C THR A 197 -2.62 -15.11 -1.17
N LEU A 198 -2.38 -15.35 -2.45
CA LEU A 198 -3.01 -16.45 -3.21
C LEU A 198 -2.47 -17.82 -2.78
N PRO A 199 -3.26 -18.91 -2.98
CA PRO A 199 -2.76 -20.25 -2.83
C PRO A 199 -1.49 -20.48 -3.66
N VAL A 200 -0.51 -21.18 -3.09
CA VAL A 200 0.82 -21.39 -3.72
C VAL A 200 0.74 -22.02 -5.10
N GLN A 201 -0.26 -22.85 -5.35
CA GLN A 201 -0.48 -23.51 -6.63
C GLN A 201 -0.85 -22.56 -7.80
N ASP A 202 -1.39 -21.38 -7.47
CA ASP A 202 -1.82 -20.38 -8.46
C ASP A 202 -0.76 -19.32 -8.72
N LEU A 203 0.42 -19.41 -8.07
CA LEU A 203 1.50 -18.45 -8.21
C LEU A 203 2.57 -18.94 -9.19
N PRO A 204 3.09 -18.03 -10.05
CA PRO A 204 4.32 -18.30 -10.74
C PRO A 204 5.43 -18.63 -9.73
N HIS A 205 6.17 -19.71 -9.96
CA HIS A 205 7.22 -20.22 -9.04
C HIS A 205 8.36 -19.23 -8.76
N TRP A 206 8.49 -18.17 -9.53
CA TRP A 206 9.47 -17.09 -9.30
C TRP A 206 8.94 -16.00 -8.33
N LEU A 207 7.63 -16.02 -8.02
CA LEU A 207 7.03 -15.02 -7.15
C LEU A 207 6.97 -15.54 -5.71
N PRO A 208 7.57 -14.81 -4.74
CA PRO A 208 7.53 -15.20 -3.35
C PRO A 208 6.11 -15.14 -2.79
N SER A 209 5.66 -16.22 -2.16
CA SER A 209 4.39 -16.28 -1.48
C SER A 209 4.48 -15.71 -0.06
N VAL A 210 3.32 -15.38 0.53
CA VAL A 210 3.20 -15.05 1.96
C VAL A 210 3.71 -16.20 2.84
N ALA A 211 3.50 -17.45 2.40
CA ALA A 211 3.96 -18.62 3.14
C ALA A 211 5.49 -18.73 3.15
N ASP A 212 6.15 -18.45 2.01
CA ASP A 212 7.62 -18.45 1.92
C ASP A 212 8.21 -17.34 2.79
N PHE A 213 7.60 -16.15 2.78
CA PHE A 213 8.00 -15.05 3.65
C PHE A 213 7.86 -15.41 5.13
N ALA A 214 6.72 -15.98 5.52
CA ALA A 214 6.48 -16.40 6.91
C ALA A 214 7.43 -17.53 7.34
N ALA A 215 7.72 -18.47 6.45
CA ALA A 215 8.69 -19.54 6.71
C ALA A 215 10.12 -19.01 6.89
N ALA A 216 10.51 -18.00 6.11
CA ALA A 216 11.84 -17.41 6.17
C ALA A 216 12.03 -16.46 7.37
N THR A 217 11.00 -15.70 7.74
CA THR A 217 11.11 -14.61 8.72
C THR A 217 10.42 -14.90 10.06
N GLY A 218 9.50 -15.89 10.09
CA GLY A 218 8.61 -16.12 11.24
C GLY A 218 7.52 -15.06 11.42
N LEU A 219 7.34 -14.14 10.46
CA LEU A 219 6.40 -13.03 10.53
C LEU A 219 5.35 -13.11 9.41
N LEU A 220 4.16 -12.60 9.69
CA LEU A 220 3.13 -12.40 8.67
C LEU A 220 3.41 -11.10 7.89
N VAL A 221 3.47 -11.18 6.58
CA VAL A 221 3.65 -9.99 5.73
C VAL A 221 2.52 -8.97 5.92
N GLN A 222 1.31 -9.43 6.19
CA GLN A 222 0.15 -8.59 6.50
C GLN A 222 0.37 -7.75 7.78
N LEU A 223 1.03 -8.32 8.80
CA LEU A 223 1.39 -7.57 10.02
C LEU A 223 2.35 -6.42 9.68
N LEU A 224 3.37 -6.68 8.88
CA LEU A 224 4.32 -5.65 8.49
C LEU A 224 3.67 -4.56 7.62
N ARG A 225 2.77 -4.94 6.71
CA ARG A 225 1.97 -3.97 5.94
C ARG A 225 1.06 -3.12 6.84
N ALA A 226 0.41 -3.74 7.84
CA ALA A 226 -0.39 -3.02 8.83
C ALA A 226 0.46 -2.03 9.64
N CYS A 227 1.67 -2.43 10.04
CA CYS A 227 2.63 -1.54 10.69
C CYS A 227 3.02 -0.35 9.78
N CYS A 228 3.29 -0.60 8.49
CA CYS A 228 3.57 0.48 7.54
C CYS A 228 2.38 1.45 7.41
N ALA A 229 1.16 0.94 7.29
CA ALA A 229 -0.05 1.78 7.22
C ALA A 229 -0.25 2.58 8.51
N PHE A 230 -0.01 1.98 9.67
CA PHE A 230 -0.08 2.66 10.96
C PHE A 230 0.97 3.76 11.10
N LEU A 231 2.21 3.51 10.69
CA LEU A 231 3.27 4.51 10.66
C LEU A 231 2.95 5.66 9.71
N ALA A 232 2.38 5.37 8.54
CA ALA A 232 1.94 6.41 7.61
C ALA A 232 0.82 7.28 8.20
N MET A 233 -0.14 6.67 8.90
CA MET A 233 -1.19 7.39 9.62
C MET A 233 -0.61 8.29 10.73
N LEU A 234 0.30 7.76 11.55
CA LEU A 234 0.97 8.55 12.59
C LEU A 234 1.77 9.72 12.01
N ALA A 235 2.48 9.48 10.92
CA ALA A 235 3.22 10.53 10.22
C ALA A 235 2.29 11.65 9.74
N LEU A 236 1.12 11.32 9.19
CA LEU A 236 0.12 12.31 8.80
C LEU A 236 -0.43 13.09 10.00
N ILE A 237 -0.68 12.42 11.14
CA ILE A 237 -1.13 13.09 12.38
C ILE A 237 -0.06 14.09 12.86
N ILE A 238 1.22 13.72 12.81
CA ILE A 238 2.32 14.62 13.14
C ILE A 238 2.29 15.84 12.21
N LEU A 239 2.16 15.62 10.90
CA LEU A 239 2.11 16.68 9.89
C LEU A 239 0.87 17.59 10.05
N VAL A 240 -0.27 17.03 10.47
CA VAL A 240 -1.50 17.83 10.76
C VAL A 240 -1.29 18.80 11.93
N ARG A 241 -0.55 18.38 12.95
CA ARG A 241 -0.34 19.20 14.16
C ARG A 241 0.60 20.39 13.93
N GLU A 242 1.45 20.29 12.92
CA GLU A 242 2.44 21.33 12.58
C GLU A 242 1.96 22.24 11.44
N ALA A 243 0.85 21.89 10.78
CA ALA A 243 0.20 22.66 9.72
C ALA A 243 -0.85 23.61 10.30
#